data_d17dcacf6e37a18366f32f4680fc07b6
#
_entry.id   d17dcacf6e37a18366f32f4680fc07b6
#
_cell.length_a   1.000
_cell.length_b   1.000
_cell.length_c   1.000
_cell.angle_alpha   90.00
_cell.angle_beta   90.00
_cell.angle_gamma   90.00
#
_symmetry.space_group_name_H-M   'P 1'
#
loop_
_entity.id
_entity.type
_entity.pdbx_description
1 polymer ?
#
loop_
_entity_poly.entity_id
_entity_poly.type
_entity_poly.pdbx_seq_one_letter_code
_entity_poly.pdbx_strand_id
1 'polypeptide(L)'
;MPWLKAFHIVAVVTWFAGLFYLPRLYVYHAGAEDSISIERFKIMERRLFAIMSIGAAASVALGAAMVAQAPIYLTMAWLRIKLLLVLALVAYHLYCYKLMRDFAQDRGRHSARWLRGFNEIPTLLLIAIVLLAVLKP
;
A
#
# COMPACT_ATOMS: atom_id res chain seq x y z
N MET A 1 -7.29 9.49 -22.68
CA MET A 1 -7.31 8.10 -22.30
C MET A 1 -8.07 7.83 -21.03
N PRO A 2 -9.36 8.01 -21.10
CA PRO A 2 -10.19 7.87 -19.90
C PRO A 2 -10.21 6.44 -19.34
N TRP A 3 -10.02 5.43 -20.21
CA TRP A 3 -10.03 4.03 -19.77
C TRP A 3 -8.83 3.69 -18.89
N LEU A 4 -7.62 4.10 -19.31
CA LEU A 4 -6.40 3.87 -18.50
C LEU A 4 -6.52 4.55 -17.15
N LYS A 5 -7.00 5.80 -17.14
CA LYS A 5 -7.18 6.55 -15.90
C LYS A 5 -8.18 5.88 -14.97
N ALA A 6 -9.32 5.41 -15.53
CA ALA A 6 -10.36 4.76 -14.74
C ALA A 6 -9.83 3.48 -14.08
N PHE A 7 -9.18 2.61 -14.84
CA PHE A 7 -8.63 1.37 -14.30
C PHE A 7 -7.47 1.63 -13.33
N HIS A 8 -6.67 2.66 -13.61
CA HIS A 8 -5.61 3.07 -12.69
C HIS A 8 -6.20 3.47 -11.33
N ILE A 9 -7.28 4.24 -11.32
CA ILE A 9 -7.94 4.66 -10.08
C ILE A 9 -8.49 3.44 -9.32
N VAL A 10 -9.12 2.49 -10.03
CA VAL A 10 -9.61 1.25 -9.42
C VAL A 10 -8.48 0.49 -8.76
N ALA A 11 -7.34 0.35 -9.46
CA ALA A 11 -6.18 -0.35 -8.93
C ALA A 11 -5.60 0.37 -7.70
N VAL A 12 -5.53 1.70 -7.73
CA VAL A 12 -5.06 2.50 -6.60
C VAL A 12 -5.94 2.30 -5.39
N VAL A 13 -7.27 2.31 -5.57
CA VAL A 13 -8.22 2.08 -4.46
C VAL A 13 -8.01 0.70 -3.86
N THR A 14 -7.83 -0.33 -4.70
CA THR A 14 -7.57 -1.69 -4.24
C THR A 14 -6.29 -1.76 -3.42
N TRP A 15 -5.22 -1.13 -3.90
CA TRP A 15 -3.94 -1.10 -3.20
C TRP A 15 -4.06 -0.40 -1.84
N PHE A 16 -4.65 0.80 -1.82
CA PHE A 16 -4.78 1.56 -0.57
C PHE A 16 -5.73 0.91 0.42
N ALA A 17 -6.79 0.22 -0.05
CA ALA A 17 -7.65 -0.53 0.85
C ALA A 17 -6.83 -1.56 1.64
N GLY A 18 -5.94 -2.27 0.95
CA GLY A 18 -5.03 -3.22 1.61
C GLY A 18 -4.03 -2.53 2.51
N LEU A 19 -3.44 -1.42 2.06
CA LEU A 19 -2.46 -0.67 2.85
C LEU A 19 -3.05 -0.11 4.14
N PHE A 20 -4.33 0.25 4.15
CA PHE A 20 -5.01 0.73 5.34
C PHE A 20 -5.40 -0.41 6.28
N TYR A 21 -5.77 -1.55 5.75
CA TYR A 21 -6.34 -2.62 6.55
C TYR A 21 -5.30 -3.62 7.04
N LEU A 22 -4.31 -3.95 6.23
CA LEU A 22 -3.31 -4.97 6.58
C LEU A 22 -2.53 -4.63 7.86
N PRO A 23 -2.00 -3.40 8.03
CA PRO A 23 -1.35 -3.07 9.30
C PRO A 23 -2.28 -3.14 10.50
N ARG A 24 -3.58 -2.87 10.29
CA ARG A 24 -4.57 -3.00 11.35
C ARG A 24 -4.74 -4.47 11.77
N LEU A 25 -4.71 -5.39 10.81
CA LEU A 25 -4.69 -6.82 11.11
C LEU A 25 -3.48 -7.19 11.94
N TYR A 26 -2.32 -6.61 11.66
CA TYR A 26 -1.12 -6.83 12.44
C TYR A 26 -1.28 -6.36 13.88
N VAL A 27 -1.97 -5.24 14.11
CA VAL A 27 -2.26 -4.75 15.46
C VAL A 27 -3.08 -5.79 16.22
N TYR A 28 -4.14 -6.31 15.61
CA TYR A 28 -4.98 -7.34 16.23
C TYR A 28 -4.22 -8.65 16.42
N HIS A 29 -3.40 -9.04 15.45
CA HIS A 29 -2.60 -10.26 15.51
C HIS A 29 -1.60 -10.18 16.68
N ALA A 30 -0.95 -9.04 16.85
CA ALA A 30 0.03 -8.84 17.92
C ALA A 30 -0.59 -8.99 19.31
N GLY A 31 -1.90 -8.66 19.44
CA GLY A 31 -2.63 -8.81 20.70
C GLY A 31 -3.34 -10.13 20.86
N ALA A 32 -3.32 -11.01 19.86
CA ALA A 32 -4.03 -12.30 19.91
C ALA A 32 -3.24 -13.33 20.70
N GLU A 33 -3.91 -14.07 21.57
CA GLU A 33 -3.28 -15.08 22.42
C GLU A 33 -3.73 -16.50 22.08
N ASP A 34 -4.94 -16.69 21.55
CA ASP A 34 -5.46 -18.01 21.25
C ASP A 34 -5.03 -18.45 19.84
N SER A 35 -4.78 -19.76 19.70
CA SER A 35 -4.28 -20.35 18.46
C SER A 35 -5.25 -20.20 17.29
N ILE A 36 -6.56 -20.25 17.56
CA ILE A 36 -7.57 -20.12 16.50
C ILE A 36 -7.52 -18.73 15.87
N SER A 37 -7.47 -17.69 16.70
CA SER A 37 -7.37 -16.30 16.20
C SER A 37 -6.07 -16.06 15.46
N ILE A 38 -4.95 -16.55 15.99
CA ILE A 38 -3.63 -16.40 15.36
C ILE A 38 -3.63 -17.02 13.97
N GLU A 39 -4.16 -18.23 13.81
CA GLU A 39 -4.21 -18.89 12.51
C GLU A 39 -5.12 -18.16 11.53
N ARG A 40 -6.25 -17.63 11.99
CA ARG A 40 -7.15 -16.84 11.15
C ARG A 40 -6.49 -15.57 10.67
N PHE A 41 -5.77 -14.86 11.55
CA PHE A 41 -5.05 -13.64 11.15
C PHE A 41 -3.97 -13.93 10.10
N LYS A 42 -3.25 -15.04 10.23
CA LYS A 42 -2.27 -15.45 9.23
C LYS A 42 -2.90 -15.64 7.84
N ILE A 43 -4.06 -16.28 7.79
CA ILE A 43 -4.80 -16.50 6.54
C ILE A 43 -5.28 -15.17 5.96
N MET A 44 -5.88 -14.33 6.80
CA MET A 44 -6.41 -13.03 6.38
C MET A 44 -5.31 -12.12 5.86
N GLU A 45 -4.18 -12.06 6.55
CA GLU A 45 -3.02 -11.25 6.16
C GLU A 45 -2.48 -11.69 4.81
N ARG A 46 -2.34 -12.98 4.60
CA ARG A 46 -1.82 -13.53 3.34
C ARG A 46 -2.76 -13.24 2.16
N ARG A 47 -4.06 -13.43 2.35
CA ARG A 47 -5.06 -13.19 1.31
C ARG A 47 -5.18 -11.71 0.98
N LEU A 48 -5.21 -10.87 2.00
CA LEU A 48 -5.27 -9.42 1.81
C LEU A 48 -4.01 -8.91 1.12
N PHE A 49 -2.84 -9.43 1.51
CA PHE A 49 -1.59 -9.04 0.87
C PHE A 49 -1.58 -9.44 -0.62
N ALA A 50 -2.13 -10.60 -0.96
CA ALA A 50 -2.21 -11.04 -2.35
C ALA A 50 -3.06 -10.08 -3.17
N ILE A 51 -4.23 -9.68 -2.66
CA ILE A 51 -5.15 -8.76 -3.34
C ILE A 51 -4.51 -7.38 -3.51
N MET A 52 -3.92 -6.84 -2.45
CA MET A 52 -3.30 -5.53 -2.52
C MET A 52 -2.06 -5.52 -3.41
N SER A 53 -1.35 -6.64 -3.50
CA SER A 53 -0.20 -6.76 -4.40
C SER A 53 -0.63 -6.72 -5.87
N ILE A 54 -1.75 -7.35 -6.20
CA ILE A 54 -2.34 -7.25 -7.53
C ILE A 54 -2.71 -5.79 -7.83
N GLY A 55 -3.36 -5.11 -6.86
CA GLY A 55 -3.69 -3.69 -6.99
C GLY A 55 -2.46 -2.82 -7.18
N ALA A 56 -1.40 -3.08 -6.43
CA ALA A 56 -0.15 -2.33 -6.54
C ALA A 56 0.50 -2.51 -7.92
N ALA A 57 0.60 -3.75 -8.39
CA ALA A 57 1.17 -4.04 -9.69
C ALA A 57 0.37 -3.39 -10.82
N ALA A 58 -0.96 -3.47 -10.76
CA ALA A 58 -1.83 -2.84 -11.74
C ALA A 58 -1.72 -1.32 -11.70
N SER A 59 -1.66 -0.72 -10.51
CA SER A 59 -1.50 0.74 -10.35
C SER A 59 -0.22 1.23 -11.01
N VAL A 60 0.90 0.56 -10.73
CA VAL A 60 2.20 0.97 -11.27
C VAL A 60 2.22 0.76 -12.79
N ALA A 61 1.71 -0.36 -13.27
CA ALA A 61 1.68 -0.67 -14.70
C ALA A 61 0.82 0.33 -15.48
N LEU A 62 -0.39 0.63 -14.98
CA LEU A 62 -1.30 1.57 -15.63
C LEU A 62 -0.78 3.00 -15.54
N GLY A 63 -0.19 3.38 -14.41
CA GLY A 63 0.44 4.68 -14.26
C GLY A 63 1.62 4.86 -15.21
N ALA A 64 2.45 3.84 -15.36
CA ALA A 64 3.56 3.85 -16.30
C ALA A 64 3.07 3.96 -17.75
N ALA A 65 1.99 3.26 -18.10
CA ALA A 65 1.39 3.35 -19.43
C ALA A 65 0.90 4.76 -19.73
N MET A 66 0.28 5.43 -18.75
CA MET A 66 -0.19 6.81 -18.91
C MET A 66 0.97 7.78 -19.13
N VAL A 67 2.06 7.61 -18.38
CA VAL A 67 3.26 8.46 -18.54
C VAL A 67 3.92 8.19 -19.89
N ALA A 68 3.95 6.93 -20.34
CA ALA A 68 4.53 6.58 -21.65
C ALA A 68 3.79 7.25 -22.81
N GLN A 69 2.49 7.51 -22.65
CA GLN A 69 1.70 8.18 -23.69
C GLN A 69 1.84 9.70 -23.66
N ALA A 70 2.32 10.26 -22.53
CA ALA A 70 2.54 11.69 -22.39
C ALA A 70 3.86 11.93 -21.65
N PRO A 71 5.02 11.64 -22.29
CA PRO A 71 6.31 11.72 -21.59
C PRO A 71 6.68 13.10 -21.09
N ILE A 72 6.03 14.15 -21.59
CA ILE A 72 6.29 15.52 -21.15
C ILE A 72 6.02 15.69 -19.66
N TYR A 73 5.14 14.88 -19.07
CA TYR A 73 4.87 14.94 -17.64
C TYR A 73 6.11 14.64 -16.78
N LEU A 74 7.08 13.91 -17.32
CA LEU A 74 8.32 13.63 -16.61
C LEU A 74 9.17 14.89 -16.36
N THR A 75 8.94 15.97 -17.12
CA THR A 75 9.62 17.23 -16.89
C THR A 75 8.98 18.07 -15.78
N MET A 76 7.82 17.67 -15.29
CA MET A 76 7.07 18.41 -14.31
C MET A 76 7.44 17.97 -12.90
N ALA A 77 7.70 18.96 -12.02
CA ALA A 77 8.14 18.70 -10.66
C ALA A 77 7.11 17.89 -9.85
N TRP A 78 5.81 18.18 -10.03
CA TRP A 78 4.76 17.51 -9.28
C TRP A 78 4.74 16.00 -9.55
N LEU A 79 4.99 15.59 -10.80
CA LEU A 79 5.04 14.17 -11.14
C LEU A 79 6.27 13.49 -10.53
N ARG A 80 7.43 14.17 -10.57
CA ARG A 80 8.64 13.62 -9.96
C ARG A 80 8.47 13.41 -8.47
N ILE A 81 7.87 14.36 -7.76
CA ILE A 81 7.60 14.23 -6.34
C ILE A 81 6.60 13.09 -6.10
N LYS A 82 5.56 13.00 -6.93
CA LYS A 82 4.59 11.90 -6.84
C LYS A 82 5.26 10.55 -7.01
N LEU A 83 6.20 10.42 -7.95
CA LEU A 83 6.94 9.17 -8.16
C LEU A 83 7.78 8.80 -6.95
N LEU A 84 8.39 9.78 -6.28
CA LEU A 84 9.12 9.53 -5.04
C LEU A 84 8.18 9.02 -3.94
N LEU A 85 6.98 9.57 -3.85
CA LEU A 85 5.98 9.11 -2.89
C LEU A 85 5.50 7.70 -3.21
N VAL A 86 5.37 7.37 -4.49
CA VAL A 86 5.02 6.01 -4.91
C VAL A 86 6.13 5.03 -4.55
N LEU A 87 7.41 5.43 -4.68
CA LEU A 87 8.52 4.60 -4.22
C LEU A 87 8.45 4.36 -2.72
N ALA A 88 8.07 5.38 -1.94
CA ALA A 88 7.86 5.23 -0.51
C ALA A 88 6.73 4.24 -0.21
N LEU A 89 5.65 4.27 -1.00
CA LEU A 89 4.56 3.29 -0.86
C LEU A 89 5.02 1.87 -1.18
N VAL A 90 5.84 1.71 -2.21
CA VAL A 90 6.39 0.41 -2.57
C VAL A 90 7.27 -0.11 -1.43
N ALA A 91 8.11 0.74 -0.86
CA ALA A 91 8.94 0.37 0.29
C ALA A 91 8.06 -0.05 1.48
N TYR A 92 6.99 0.69 1.75
CA TYR A 92 6.02 0.36 2.79
C TYR A 92 5.37 -1.01 2.52
N HIS A 93 4.96 -1.24 1.27
CA HIS A 93 4.35 -2.50 0.84
C HIS A 93 5.30 -3.68 1.08
N LEU A 94 6.58 -3.51 0.72
CA LEU A 94 7.58 -4.54 0.94
C LEU A 94 7.81 -4.79 2.43
N TYR A 95 7.76 -3.73 3.24
CA TYR A 95 7.87 -3.89 4.69
C TYR A 95 6.66 -4.63 5.25
N CYS A 96 5.47 -4.41 4.71
CA CYS A 96 4.27 -5.19 5.06
C CYS A 96 4.47 -6.67 4.76
N TYR A 97 5.13 -6.98 3.63
CA TYR A 97 5.47 -8.37 3.30
C TYR A 97 6.38 -9.00 4.34
N LYS A 98 7.40 -8.24 4.77
CA LYS A 98 8.30 -8.69 5.82
C LYS A 98 7.54 -8.97 7.10
N LEU A 99 6.66 -8.06 7.50
CA LEU A 99 5.84 -8.25 8.70
C LEU A 99 4.93 -9.46 8.57
N MET A 100 4.34 -9.67 7.38
CA MET A 100 3.50 -10.83 7.12
C MET A 100 4.28 -12.12 7.34
N ARG A 101 5.51 -12.18 6.84
CA ARG A 101 6.37 -13.36 7.03
C ARG A 101 6.76 -13.55 8.49
N ASP A 102 7.09 -12.47 9.19
CA ASP A 102 7.43 -12.54 10.61
C ASP A 102 6.26 -13.08 11.42
N PHE A 103 5.04 -12.58 11.17
CA PHE A 103 3.86 -13.09 11.85
C PHE A 103 3.54 -14.52 11.46
N ALA A 104 3.74 -14.90 10.20
CA ALA A 104 3.49 -16.27 9.74
C ALA A 104 4.43 -17.29 10.44
N GLN A 105 5.62 -16.84 10.82
CA GLN A 105 6.62 -17.64 11.52
C GLN A 105 6.62 -17.40 13.04
N ASP A 106 5.61 -16.69 13.54
CA ASP A 106 5.46 -16.34 14.95
C ASP A 106 6.64 -15.52 15.50
N ARG A 107 7.22 -14.67 14.65
CA ARG A 107 8.38 -13.82 14.98
C ARG A 107 8.01 -12.35 15.10
N GLY A 108 6.76 -12.01 15.40
CA GLY A 108 6.35 -10.63 15.56
C GLY A 108 7.19 -9.92 16.61
N ARG A 109 7.96 -8.89 16.19
CA ARG A 109 8.89 -8.15 17.06
C ARG A 109 8.35 -6.81 17.53
N HIS A 110 7.33 -6.31 16.86
CA HIS A 110 6.82 -4.96 17.13
C HIS A 110 5.61 -5.02 18.06
N SER A 111 5.53 -4.04 18.95
CA SER A 111 4.37 -3.90 19.83
C SER A 111 3.15 -3.42 19.03
N ALA A 112 1.95 -3.63 19.59
CA ALA A 112 0.72 -3.10 18.99
C ALA A 112 0.78 -1.58 18.83
N ARG A 113 1.42 -0.88 19.78
CA ARG A 113 1.58 0.57 19.72
C ARG A 113 2.42 1.00 18.50
N TRP A 114 3.54 0.31 18.25
CA TRP A 114 4.37 0.57 17.09
C TRP A 114 3.60 0.33 15.79
N LEU A 115 2.82 -0.77 15.73
CA LEU A 115 2.04 -1.11 14.55
C LEU A 115 0.92 -0.12 14.30
N ARG A 116 0.33 0.48 15.34
CA ARG A 116 -0.66 1.54 15.17
C ARG A 116 -0.06 2.78 14.53
N GLY A 117 1.15 3.18 14.97
CA GLY A 117 1.88 4.27 14.31
C GLY A 117 2.23 3.94 12.87
N PHE A 118 2.67 2.72 12.62
CA PHE A 118 2.96 2.23 11.27
C PHE A 118 1.73 2.32 10.36
N ASN A 119 0.52 2.05 10.90
CA ASN A 119 -0.73 2.09 10.15
C ASN A 119 -1.11 3.51 9.69
N GLU A 120 -0.56 4.55 10.31
CA GLU A 120 -0.85 5.94 9.94
C GLU A 120 -0.09 6.41 8.69
N ILE A 121 1.01 5.75 8.32
CA ILE A 121 1.86 6.16 7.21
C ILE A 121 1.12 6.20 5.86
N PRO A 122 0.33 5.19 5.47
CA PRO A 122 -0.37 5.23 4.18
C PRO A 122 -1.35 6.39 4.05
N THR A 123 -1.99 6.79 5.15
CA THR A 123 -2.92 7.93 5.13
C THR A 123 -2.21 9.22 4.74
N LEU A 124 -1.05 9.46 5.34
CA LEU A 124 -0.26 10.66 5.04
C LEU A 124 0.25 10.63 3.59
N LEU A 125 0.70 9.47 3.12
CA LEU A 125 1.17 9.32 1.75
C LEU A 125 0.03 9.50 0.75
N LEU A 126 -1.16 8.98 1.05
CA LEU A 126 -2.32 9.14 0.18
C LEU A 126 -2.71 10.61 0.05
N ILE A 127 -2.78 11.32 1.17
CA ILE A 127 -3.11 12.76 1.15
C ILE A 127 -2.12 13.51 0.27
N ALA A 128 -0.83 13.26 0.45
CA ALA A 128 0.21 13.94 -0.34
C ALA A 128 0.09 13.62 -1.84
N ILE A 129 -0.12 12.34 -2.17
CA ILE A 129 -0.22 11.90 -3.58
C ILE A 129 -1.45 12.51 -4.25
N VAL A 130 -2.61 12.49 -3.58
CA VAL A 130 -3.84 13.04 -4.14
C VAL A 130 -3.73 14.55 -4.33
N LEU A 131 -3.16 15.27 -3.37
CA LEU A 131 -2.96 16.71 -3.50
C LEU A 131 -2.07 17.04 -4.69
N LEU A 132 -0.98 16.29 -4.88
CA LEU A 132 -0.10 16.50 -6.02
C LEU A 132 -0.79 16.18 -7.35
N ALA A 133 -1.60 15.12 -7.39
CA ALA A 133 -2.28 14.71 -8.61
C ALA A 133 -3.38 15.70 -9.03
N VAL A 134 -4.09 16.28 -8.05
CA VAL A 134 -5.21 17.18 -8.32
C VAL A 134 -4.74 18.61 -8.52
N LEU A 135 -3.87 19.10 -7.64
CA LEU A 135 -3.43 20.50 -7.67
C LEU A 135 -2.33 20.75 -8.70
N LYS A 136 -1.51 19.74 -8.98
CA LYS A 136 -0.42 19.82 -9.97
C LYS A 136 0.41 21.10 -9.86
N PRO A 137 0.95 21.39 -8.66
CA PRO A 137 1.70 22.63 -8.44
C PRO A 137 2.97 22.76 -9.27
#